data_f98944635266f150814bdc294446f1f0
#
_entry.id   f98944635266f150814bdc294446f1f0
#
_cell.length_a   1.000
_cell.length_b   1.000
_cell.length_c   1.000
_cell.angle_alpha   90.00
_cell.angle_beta   90.00
_cell.angle_gamma   90.00
#
_symmetry.space_group_name_H-M   'P 1'
#
loop_
_entity.id
_entity.type
_entity.pdbx_description
1 polymer ?
#
loop_
_entity_poly.entity_id
_entity_poly.type
_entity_poly.pdbx_seq_one_letter_code
_entity_poly.pdbx_strand_id
1 'polypeptide(L)'
;METVAEGLWGLADMHEKKGEIGKAVKCLEALCQSQVSFLPILEIKTRLRIATLLLKHSHNLNHAKAYSLLSQCYHLVGAIPPQKQILNKALELTASSGDGFAVKLWFCNFNSQLANALIIEGDYQNSISALERGFNCATEICYIELQMFFATSILHVHLMQWDDVNLVERAVNKCNEVWDSIEPDKRQQSLGLLFYNELLHIFYRLRICDYKNAAQHVDKLDAAMKADLQQMQHIQELTKELDALNQSLSRHDLHYTDRSALSEKQAQVQEQLRRVTRLGSSGKESLESAYFGNVKRAWGDKLDLAPPPIDGEWLPKSAVYGLIDLMVVIFGRPKGNFKECGKRIQSGLRTIQEELMKLGISDSVREVDLQHSAIWMAGVYLMLLMQFLENKVAVELTRSEFVEAQEVDEKMRLGEEVAVFKIAYEKPFALVD
;
A
#
# COMPACT_ATOMS: atom_id res chain seq x y z
N MET A 1 -18.71 19.55 5.35
CA MET A 1 -17.34 19.05 5.15
C MET A 1 -16.48 20.06 4.39
N GLU A 2 -16.99 20.71 3.38
CA GLU A 2 -16.32 21.87 2.73
C GLU A 2 -15.90 22.95 3.75
N THR A 3 -16.73 23.21 4.75
CA THR A 3 -16.45 24.19 5.81
C THR A 3 -15.20 23.88 6.65
N VAL A 4 -14.87 22.61 6.91
CA VAL A 4 -13.63 22.22 7.62
C VAL A 4 -12.42 22.41 6.72
N ALA A 5 -12.52 22.06 5.46
CA ALA A 5 -11.48 22.26 4.47
C ALA A 5 -11.18 23.77 4.28
N GLU A 6 -12.24 24.57 4.11
CA GLU A 6 -12.13 26.04 4.01
C GLU A 6 -11.52 26.63 5.29
N GLY A 7 -11.91 26.13 6.46
CA GLY A 7 -11.36 26.55 7.74
C GLY A 7 -9.86 26.30 7.85
N LEU A 8 -9.41 25.10 7.50
CA LEU A 8 -7.97 24.75 7.51
C LEU A 8 -7.17 25.52 6.46
N TRP A 9 -7.74 25.77 5.28
CA TRP A 9 -7.14 26.63 4.26
C TRP A 9 -7.01 28.06 4.75
N GLY A 10 -8.07 28.62 5.40
CA GLY A 10 -8.06 29.96 6.00
C GLY A 10 -7.03 30.08 7.12
N LEU A 11 -6.89 29.05 7.97
CA LEU A 11 -5.84 29.00 9.00
C LEU A 11 -4.44 28.95 8.37
N ALA A 12 -4.25 28.18 7.29
CA ALA A 12 -2.99 28.15 6.57
C ALA A 12 -2.63 29.53 6.01
N ASP A 13 -3.59 30.26 5.42
CA ASP A 13 -3.41 31.64 4.94
C ASP A 13 -3.04 32.60 6.05
N MET A 14 -3.68 32.48 7.18
CA MET A 14 -3.37 33.32 8.35
C MET A 14 -1.95 33.07 8.85
N HIS A 15 -1.51 31.81 8.95
CA HIS A 15 -0.16 31.45 9.38
C HIS A 15 0.90 31.86 8.35
N GLU A 16 0.62 31.73 7.04
CA GLU A 16 1.53 32.20 5.98
C GLU A 16 1.75 33.70 6.08
N LYS A 17 0.67 34.50 6.26
CA LYS A 17 0.77 35.96 6.44
C LYS A 17 1.55 36.36 7.66
N LYS A 18 1.56 35.55 8.72
CA LYS A 18 2.36 35.74 9.94
C LYS A 18 3.81 35.25 9.79
N GLY A 19 4.19 34.69 8.67
CA GLY A 19 5.52 34.07 8.46
C GLY A 19 5.70 32.73 9.16
N GLU A 20 4.64 32.14 9.71
CA GLU A 20 4.65 30.84 10.42
C GLU A 20 4.46 29.68 9.45
N ILE A 21 5.38 29.52 8.49
CA ILE A 21 5.26 28.59 7.36
C ILE A 21 5.05 27.14 7.84
N GLY A 22 5.76 26.70 8.88
CA GLY A 22 5.61 25.34 9.42
C GLY A 22 4.19 25.05 9.93
N LYS A 23 3.50 26.05 10.50
CA LYS A 23 2.09 25.90 10.93
C LYS A 23 1.13 25.92 9.73
N ALA A 24 1.40 26.76 8.74
CA ALA A 24 0.63 26.80 7.50
C ALA A 24 0.67 25.43 6.78
N VAL A 25 1.86 24.84 6.65
CA VAL A 25 2.04 23.49 6.07
C VAL A 25 1.28 22.45 6.88
N LYS A 26 1.36 22.45 8.21
CA LYS A 26 0.63 21.50 9.08
C LYS A 26 -0.89 21.59 8.91
N CYS A 27 -1.47 22.78 8.77
CA CYS A 27 -2.89 22.93 8.51
C CYS A 27 -3.31 22.27 7.18
N LEU A 28 -2.49 22.44 6.14
CA LEU A 28 -2.74 21.83 4.83
C LEU A 28 -2.49 20.32 4.85
N GLU A 29 -1.48 19.86 5.57
CA GLU A 29 -1.20 18.44 5.79
C GLU A 29 -2.36 17.72 6.49
N ALA A 30 -2.97 18.36 7.49
CA ALA A 30 -4.14 17.82 8.18
C ALA A 30 -5.33 17.57 7.24
N LEU A 31 -5.47 18.36 6.17
CA LEU A 31 -6.44 18.13 5.12
C LEU A 31 -6.15 16.82 4.33
N CYS A 32 -4.90 16.65 3.93
CA CYS A 32 -4.49 15.44 3.19
C CYS A 32 -4.61 14.15 4.03
N GLN A 33 -4.55 14.27 5.36
CA GLN A 33 -4.65 13.14 6.30
C GLN A 33 -6.07 12.81 6.74
N SER A 34 -7.02 13.72 6.50
CA SER A 34 -8.39 13.46 6.92
C SER A 34 -8.93 12.23 6.18
N GLN A 35 -9.58 11.32 6.92
CA GLN A 35 -10.27 10.16 6.32
C GLN A 35 -11.51 10.57 5.50
N VAL A 36 -11.71 11.87 5.35
CA VAL A 36 -12.82 12.43 4.59
C VAL A 36 -12.44 12.42 3.12
N SER A 37 -13.27 11.78 2.30
CA SER A 37 -13.16 11.81 0.85
C SER A 37 -13.36 13.24 0.35
N PHE A 38 -12.27 13.90 -0.05
CA PHE A 38 -12.33 15.18 -0.75
C PHE A 38 -12.37 14.97 -2.25
N LEU A 39 -12.96 15.94 -2.97
CA LEU A 39 -12.86 15.97 -4.43
C LEU A 39 -11.39 15.92 -4.86
N PRO A 40 -11.03 15.12 -5.88
CA PRO A 40 -9.64 14.98 -6.36
C PRO A 40 -8.95 16.32 -6.60
N ILE A 41 -9.69 17.28 -7.12
CA ILE A 41 -9.17 18.63 -7.39
C ILE A 41 -8.72 19.37 -6.11
N LEU A 42 -9.41 19.16 -5.00
CA LEU A 42 -9.04 19.78 -3.73
C LEU A 42 -7.75 19.16 -3.16
N GLU A 43 -7.61 17.85 -3.27
CA GLU A 43 -6.39 17.14 -2.87
C GLU A 43 -5.19 17.66 -3.67
N ILE A 44 -5.29 17.71 -5.00
CA ILE A 44 -4.23 18.21 -5.88
C ILE A 44 -3.87 19.67 -5.54
N LYS A 45 -4.88 20.54 -5.38
CA LYS A 45 -4.66 21.93 -5.00
C LYS A 45 -3.95 22.07 -3.65
N THR A 46 -4.31 21.24 -2.67
CA THR A 46 -3.69 21.25 -1.34
C THR A 46 -2.24 20.82 -1.40
N ARG A 47 -1.93 19.71 -2.09
CA ARG A 47 -0.56 19.22 -2.29
C ARG A 47 0.31 20.24 -3.05
N LEU A 48 -0.23 20.83 -4.11
CA LEU A 48 0.44 21.86 -4.88
C LEU A 48 0.78 23.08 -4.00
N ARG A 49 -0.15 23.49 -3.14
CA ARG A 49 0.07 24.61 -2.22
C ARG A 49 1.15 24.32 -1.19
N ILE A 50 1.15 23.12 -0.58
CA ILE A 50 2.22 22.69 0.33
C ILE A 50 3.57 22.75 -0.38
N ALA A 51 3.66 22.18 -1.60
CA ALA A 51 4.88 22.21 -2.40
C ALA A 51 5.37 23.64 -2.66
N THR A 52 4.46 24.56 -3.03
CA THR A 52 4.77 25.96 -3.28
C THR A 52 5.33 26.67 -2.03
N LEU A 53 4.71 26.44 -0.86
CA LEU A 53 5.18 27.00 0.42
C LEU A 53 6.58 26.47 0.77
N LEU A 54 6.82 25.16 0.59
CA LEU A 54 8.11 24.55 0.88
C LEU A 54 9.22 25.06 -0.07
N LEU A 55 8.93 25.21 -1.36
CA LEU A 55 9.90 25.73 -2.34
C LEU A 55 10.23 27.20 -2.09
N LYS A 56 9.26 27.99 -1.64
CA LYS A 56 9.42 29.43 -1.45
C LYS A 56 10.17 29.76 -0.15
N HIS A 57 10.00 28.95 0.90
CA HIS A 57 10.38 29.34 2.26
C HIS A 57 11.34 28.39 2.97
N SER A 58 11.81 27.33 2.34
CA SER A 58 12.70 26.36 2.97
C SER A 58 13.85 25.92 2.06
N HIS A 59 14.80 25.17 2.60
CA HIS A 59 16.01 24.73 1.89
C HIS A 59 16.23 23.22 2.04
N ASN A 60 17.01 22.66 1.13
CA ASN A 60 17.50 21.26 1.15
C ASN A 60 16.38 20.18 1.19
N LEU A 61 16.27 19.43 2.31
CA LEU A 61 15.34 18.31 2.42
C LEU A 61 13.86 18.68 2.21
N ASN A 62 13.47 19.91 2.55
CA ASN A 62 12.12 20.39 2.28
C ASN A 62 11.88 20.62 0.79
N HIS A 63 12.91 20.95 0.01
CA HIS A 63 12.81 20.99 -1.46
C HIS A 63 12.60 19.58 -2.02
N ALA A 64 13.29 18.57 -1.50
CA ALA A 64 13.06 17.19 -1.89
C ALA A 64 11.59 16.78 -1.64
N LYS A 65 11.04 17.09 -0.46
CA LYS A 65 9.63 16.89 -0.15
C LYS A 65 8.71 17.62 -1.13
N ALA A 66 9.02 18.87 -1.48
CA ALA A 66 8.23 19.64 -2.43
C ALA A 66 8.23 19.02 -3.83
N TYR A 67 9.38 18.57 -4.32
CA TYR A 67 9.47 17.88 -5.62
C TYR A 67 8.70 16.54 -5.62
N SER A 68 8.74 15.79 -4.52
CA SER A 68 7.94 14.57 -4.38
C SER A 68 6.44 14.87 -4.46
N LEU A 69 5.96 15.92 -3.79
CA LEU A 69 4.57 16.37 -3.86
C LEU A 69 4.15 16.79 -5.26
N LEU A 70 5.01 17.55 -5.95
CA LEU A 70 4.76 17.95 -7.34
C LEU A 70 4.70 16.73 -8.27
N SER A 71 5.61 15.78 -8.11
CA SER A 71 5.57 14.52 -8.84
C SER A 71 4.25 13.78 -8.63
N GLN A 72 3.79 13.69 -7.38
CA GLN A 72 2.49 13.07 -7.07
C GLN A 72 1.32 13.83 -7.69
N CYS A 73 1.33 15.17 -7.69
CA CYS A 73 0.30 15.96 -8.36
C CYS A 73 0.24 15.67 -9.86
N TYR A 74 1.40 15.60 -10.53
CA TYR A 74 1.45 15.26 -11.95
C TYR A 74 1.00 13.83 -12.22
N HIS A 75 1.37 12.90 -11.35
CA HIS A 75 0.89 11.52 -11.42
C HIS A 75 -0.64 11.44 -11.34
N LEU A 76 -1.25 12.14 -10.37
CA LEU A 76 -2.70 12.16 -10.17
C LEU A 76 -3.49 12.75 -11.34
N VAL A 77 -2.88 13.65 -12.13
CA VAL A 77 -3.49 14.19 -13.35
C VAL A 77 -3.06 13.45 -14.63
N GLY A 78 -2.28 12.38 -14.51
CA GLY A 78 -1.79 11.61 -15.67
C GLY A 78 -0.75 12.33 -16.52
N ALA A 79 -0.14 13.43 -16.03
CA ALA A 79 0.82 14.24 -16.74
C ALA A 79 2.26 13.69 -16.58
N ILE A 80 2.57 12.58 -17.23
CA ILE A 80 3.84 11.86 -17.07
C ILE A 80 5.08 12.64 -17.54
N PRO A 81 5.08 13.33 -18.71
CA PRO A 81 6.27 14.08 -19.13
C PRO A 81 6.72 15.16 -18.13
N PRO A 82 5.86 16.07 -17.61
CA PRO A 82 6.27 17.01 -16.58
C PRO A 82 6.62 16.31 -15.24
N GLN A 83 6.01 15.17 -14.91
CA GLN A 83 6.41 14.38 -13.74
C GLN A 83 7.88 13.95 -13.84
N LYS A 84 8.30 13.39 -14.99
CA LYS A 84 9.70 13.00 -15.22
C LYS A 84 10.65 14.19 -15.14
N GLN A 85 10.27 15.35 -15.68
CA GLN A 85 11.11 16.56 -15.60
C GLN A 85 11.35 17.01 -14.16
N ILE A 86 10.31 16.99 -13.33
CA ILE A 86 10.42 17.32 -11.89
C ILE A 86 11.29 16.31 -11.15
N LEU A 87 11.11 15.01 -11.44
CA LEU A 87 11.90 13.95 -10.81
C LEU A 87 13.38 14.02 -11.19
N ASN A 88 13.71 14.34 -12.44
CA ASN A 88 15.10 14.54 -12.87
C ASN A 88 15.73 15.74 -12.16
N LYS A 89 15.02 16.86 -12.01
CA LYS A 89 15.50 18.01 -11.20
C LYS A 89 15.71 17.63 -9.73
N ALA A 90 14.83 16.81 -9.15
CA ALA A 90 14.94 16.33 -7.81
C ALA A 90 16.17 15.40 -7.62
N LEU A 91 16.46 14.56 -8.60
CA LEU A 91 17.66 13.71 -8.63
C LEU A 91 18.95 14.56 -8.73
N GLU A 92 18.97 15.59 -9.57
CA GLU A 92 20.08 16.55 -9.64
C GLU A 92 20.31 17.26 -8.31
N LEU A 93 19.22 17.69 -7.65
CA LEU A 93 19.28 18.32 -6.34
C LEU A 93 19.88 17.38 -5.29
N THR A 94 19.46 16.13 -5.24
CA THR A 94 19.97 15.14 -4.28
C THR A 94 21.43 14.79 -4.56
N ALA A 95 21.83 14.69 -5.83
CA ALA A 95 23.23 14.47 -6.21
C ALA A 95 24.16 15.62 -5.79
N SER A 96 23.65 16.86 -5.78
CA SER A 96 24.42 18.05 -5.37
C SER A 96 24.41 18.33 -3.87
N SER A 97 23.53 17.69 -3.09
CA SER A 97 23.28 17.99 -1.67
C SER A 97 24.19 17.22 -0.70
N GLY A 98 25.13 16.40 -1.21
CA GLY A 98 26.08 15.61 -0.39
C GLY A 98 25.60 14.18 -0.09
N ASP A 99 26.41 13.44 0.71
CA ASP A 99 26.24 12.00 0.95
C ASP A 99 25.47 11.65 2.23
N GLY A 100 24.67 12.58 2.76
CA GLY A 100 23.89 12.35 3.97
C GLY A 100 22.85 11.22 3.80
N PHE A 101 22.65 10.39 4.82
CA PHE A 101 21.70 9.27 4.80
C PHE A 101 20.30 9.69 4.32
N ALA A 102 19.75 10.81 4.82
CA ALA A 102 18.46 11.33 4.40
C ALA A 102 18.43 11.73 2.91
N VAL A 103 19.53 12.28 2.38
CA VAL A 103 19.65 12.64 0.96
C VAL A 103 19.61 11.39 0.09
N LYS A 104 20.35 10.34 0.47
CA LYS A 104 20.34 9.05 -0.23
C LYS A 104 18.98 8.36 -0.19
N LEU A 105 18.24 8.46 0.91
CA LEU A 105 16.87 7.98 0.98
C LEU A 105 15.96 8.72 0.00
N TRP A 106 16.07 10.05 -0.11
CA TRP A 106 15.32 10.81 -1.11
C TRP A 106 15.74 10.46 -2.54
N PHE A 107 17.01 10.20 -2.79
CA PHE A 107 17.49 9.72 -4.07
C PHE A 107 16.85 8.36 -4.45
N CYS A 108 16.78 7.43 -3.51
CA CYS A 108 16.06 6.16 -3.70
C CYS A 108 14.57 6.41 -4.02
N ASN A 109 13.90 7.29 -3.27
CA ASN A 109 12.50 7.65 -3.49
C ASN A 109 12.26 8.18 -4.91
N PHE A 110 13.07 9.14 -5.37
CA PHE A 110 12.92 9.73 -6.70
C PHE A 110 13.19 8.73 -7.82
N ASN A 111 14.15 7.84 -7.65
CA ASN A 111 14.39 6.76 -8.63
C ASN A 111 13.20 5.79 -8.70
N SER A 112 12.56 5.46 -7.57
CA SER A 112 11.34 4.64 -7.54
C SER A 112 10.17 5.35 -8.25
N GLN A 113 9.92 6.63 -7.97
CA GLN A 113 8.87 7.39 -8.64
C GLN A 113 9.14 7.54 -10.15
N LEU A 114 10.40 7.76 -10.53
CA LEU A 114 10.80 7.84 -11.95
C LEU A 114 10.59 6.51 -12.66
N ALA A 115 10.95 5.41 -12.02
CA ALA A 115 10.71 4.08 -12.57
C ALA A 115 9.22 3.83 -12.83
N ASN A 116 8.35 4.19 -11.88
CA ASN A 116 6.91 4.08 -12.06
C ASN A 116 6.39 4.93 -13.23
N ALA A 117 6.86 6.19 -13.37
CA ALA A 117 6.48 7.05 -14.46
C ALA A 117 6.91 6.47 -15.83
N LEU A 118 8.10 5.86 -15.88
CA LEU A 118 8.62 5.20 -17.08
C LEU A 118 7.84 3.92 -17.43
N ILE A 119 7.42 3.12 -16.42
CA ILE A 119 6.57 1.94 -16.63
C ILE A 119 5.25 2.33 -17.28
N ILE A 120 4.61 3.40 -16.81
CA ILE A 120 3.35 3.90 -17.38
C ILE A 120 3.50 4.26 -18.86
N GLU A 121 4.65 4.80 -19.27
CA GLU A 121 4.94 5.09 -20.67
C GLU A 121 5.41 3.87 -21.50
N GLY A 122 5.60 2.70 -20.86
CA GLY A 122 6.13 1.50 -21.50
C GLY A 122 7.66 1.51 -21.68
N ASP A 123 8.36 2.47 -21.10
CA ASP A 123 9.83 2.56 -21.15
C ASP A 123 10.48 1.71 -20.06
N TYR A 124 10.38 0.40 -20.22
CA TYR A 124 10.84 -0.58 -19.24
C TYR A 124 12.35 -0.56 -19.02
N GLN A 125 13.15 -0.32 -20.07
CA GLN A 125 14.62 -0.32 -19.98
C GLN A 125 15.13 0.84 -19.11
N ASN A 126 14.63 2.04 -19.31
CA ASN A 126 14.97 3.19 -18.48
C ASN A 126 14.39 3.05 -17.07
N SER A 127 13.24 2.38 -16.90
CA SER A 127 12.68 2.05 -15.60
C SER A 127 13.63 1.12 -14.82
N ILE A 128 14.10 0.03 -15.43
CA ILE A 128 15.09 -0.88 -14.81
C ILE A 128 16.35 -0.10 -14.42
N SER A 129 16.86 0.75 -15.30
CA SER A 129 18.05 1.56 -15.00
C SER A 129 17.84 2.52 -13.81
N ALA A 130 16.64 3.08 -13.65
CA ALA A 130 16.29 3.90 -12.49
C ALA A 130 16.22 3.04 -11.20
N LEU A 131 15.62 1.87 -11.27
CA LEU A 131 15.55 0.93 -10.14
C LEU A 131 16.92 0.43 -9.73
N GLU A 132 17.83 0.13 -10.67
CA GLU A 132 19.19 -0.26 -10.39
C GLU A 132 19.99 0.86 -9.70
N ARG A 133 19.83 2.12 -10.11
CA ARG A 133 20.42 3.26 -9.38
C ARG A 133 19.92 3.32 -7.94
N GLY A 134 18.62 3.12 -7.73
CA GLY A 134 18.03 3.05 -6.39
C GLY A 134 18.60 1.88 -5.58
N PHE A 135 18.72 0.69 -6.19
CA PHE A 135 19.31 -0.50 -5.57
C PHE A 135 20.77 -0.26 -5.12
N ASN A 136 21.59 0.32 -6.00
CA ASN A 136 22.99 0.62 -5.69
C ASN A 136 23.10 1.61 -4.54
N CYS A 137 22.29 2.67 -4.53
CA CYS A 137 22.23 3.63 -3.43
C CYS A 137 21.77 2.97 -2.12
N ALA A 138 20.77 2.09 -2.15
CA ALA A 138 20.30 1.33 -1.00
C ALA A 138 21.41 0.38 -0.45
N THR A 139 22.28 -0.12 -1.34
CA THR A 139 23.43 -0.94 -0.96
C THR A 139 24.51 -0.10 -0.28
N GLU A 140 24.80 1.09 -0.80
CA GLU A 140 25.77 2.02 -0.20
C GLU A 140 25.38 2.46 1.22
N ILE A 141 24.08 2.63 1.50
CA ILE A 141 23.60 2.96 2.85
C ILE A 141 23.35 1.74 3.73
N CYS A 142 23.66 0.54 3.24
CA CYS A 142 23.46 -0.73 3.94
C CYS A 142 22.02 -0.96 4.42
N TYR A 143 21.01 -0.48 3.65
CA TYR A 143 19.59 -0.59 4.02
C TYR A 143 18.95 -1.76 3.29
N ILE A 144 18.91 -2.92 3.94
CA ILE A 144 18.62 -4.20 3.28
C ILE A 144 17.13 -4.33 2.85
N GLU A 145 16.21 -3.78 3.61
CA GLU A 145 14.77 -3.79 3.26
C GLU A 145 14.51 -2.94 2.00
N LEU A 146 15.24 -1.85 1.84
CA LEU A 146 15.18 -1.02 0.65
C LEU A 146 15.85 -1.69 -0.56
N GLN A 147 16.93 -2.44 -0.35
CA GLN A 147 17.52 -3.31 -1.39
C GLN A 147 16.49 -4.33 -1.86
N MET A 148 15.76 -4.97 -0.93
CA MET A 148 14.72 -5.93 -1.26
C MET A 148 13.58 -5.29 -2.06
N PHE A 149 13.15 -4.09 -1.69
CA PHE A 149 12.15 -3.32 -2.45
C PHE A 149 12.59 -3.11 -3.90
N PHE A 150 13.82 -2.66 -4.15
CA PHE A 150 14.33 -2.45 -5.50
C PHE A 150 14.53 -3.76 -6.26
N ALA A 151 15.06 -4.80 -5.62
CA ALA A 151 15.25 -6.11 -6.25
C ALA A 151 13.92 -6.70 -6.73
N THR A 152 12.88 -6.68 -5.89
CA THR A 152 11.54 -7.13 -6.27
C THR A 152 10.90 -6.25 -7.34
N SER A 153 11.11 -4.93 -7.31
CA SER A 153 10.62 -4.03 -8.34
C SER A 153 11.27 -4.30 -9.71
N ILE A 154 12.58 -4.58 -9.75
CA ILE A 154 13.29 -5.00 -10.97
C ILE A 154 12.74 -6.33 -11.49
N LEU A 155 12.55 -7.31 -10.61
CA LEU A 155 11.96 -8.59 -10.98
C LEU A 155 10.53 -8.39 -11.56
N HIS A 156 9.72 -7.52 -10.96
CA HIS A 156 8.39 -7.22 -11.44
C HIS A 156 8.42 -6.68 -12.88
N VAL A 157 9.29 -5.71 -13.19
CA VAL A 157 9.41 -5.15 -14.54
C VAL A 157 9.86 -6.24 -15.53
N HIS A 158 10.82 -7.07 -15.19
CA HIS A 158 11.24 -8.17 -16.05
C HIS A 158 10.10 -9.20 -16.26
N LEU A 159 9.26 -9.47 -15.27
CA LEU A 159 8.10 -10.35 -15.40
C LEU A 159 7.02 -9.75 -16.31
N MET A 160 6.82 -8.42 -16.28
CA MET A 160 5.90 -7.73 -17.18
C MET A 160 6.38 -7.79 -18.64
N GLN A 161 7.64 -7.52 -18.87
CA GLN A 161 8.25 -7.46 -20.19
C GLN A 161 8.45 -8.87 -20.77
N TRP A 162 8.99 -9.81 -19.99
CA TRP A 162 9.29 -11.21 -20.33
C TRP A 162 10.10 -11.37 -21.63
N ASP A 163 11.04 -10.49 -21.91
CA ASP A 163 11.82 -10.54 -23.17
C ASP A 163 12.97 -11.56 -23.12
N ASP A 164 13.62 -11.69 -21.97
CA ASP A 164 14.76 -12.61 -21.77
C ASP A 164 14.63 -13.36 -20.43
N VAL A 165 14.45 -14.68 -20.55
CA VAL A 165 14.32 -15.58 -19.39
C VAL A 165 15.57 -15.53 -18.49
N ASN A 166 16.77 -15.36 -19.06
CA ASN A 166 17.99 -15.29 -18.27
C ASN A 166 18.07 -14.01 -17.41
N LEU A 167 17.47 -12.90 -17.89
CA LEU A 167 17.36 -11.68 -17.09
C LEU A 167 16.40 -11.87 -15.93
N VAL A 168 15.25 -12.52 -16.20
CA VAL A 168 14.28 -12.86 -15.16
C VAL A 168 14.91 -13.77 -14.10
N GLU A 169 15.61 -14.83 -14.50
CA GLU A 169 16.28 -15.75 -13.58
C GLU A 169 17.36 -15.04 -12.72
N ARG A 170 18.13 -14.13 -13.31
CA ARG A 170 19.08 -13.30 -12.56
C ARG A 170 18.39 -12.43 -11.53
N ALA A 171 17.26 -11.81 -11.89
CA ALA A 171 16.48 -11.01 -10.97
C ALA A 171 15.86 -11.85 -9.84
N VAL A 172 15.36 -13.06 -10.14
CA VAL A 172 14.86 -14.03 -9.14
C VAL A 172 15.99 -14.42 -8.17
N ASN A 173 17.16 -14.77 -8.69
CA ASN A 173 18.32 -15.13 -7.85
C ASN A 173 18.73 -13.95 -6.97
N LYS A 174 18.72 -12.72 -7.51
CA LYS A 174 19.04 -11.52 -6.73
C LYS A 174 18.04 -11.28 -5.61
N CYS A 175 16.75 -11.47 -5.86
CA CYS A 175 15.71 -11.40 -4.81
C CYS A 175 15.98 -12.44 -3.70
N ASN A 176 16.34 -13.67 -4.05
CA ASN A 176 16.66 -14.71 -3.07
C ASN A 176 17.89 -14.34 -2.24
N GLU A 177 18.99 -13.89 -2.87
CA GLU A 177 20.20 -13.45 -2.17
C GLU A 177 19.91 -12.34 -1.15
N VAL A 178 19.17 -11.30 -1.56
CA VAL A 178 18.82 -10.19 -0.68
C VAL A 178 17.89 -10.65 0.44
N TRP A 179 16.89 -11.49 0.12
CA TRP A 179 15.96 -12.02 1.11
C TRP A 179 16.67 -12.86 2.16
N ASP A 180 17.61 -13.71 1.75
CA ASP A 180 18.37 -14.57 2.66
C ASP A 180 19.32 -13.79 3.56
N SER A 181 19.72 -12.60 3.15
CA SER A 181 20.57 -11.71 3.96
C SER A 181 19.78 -10.91 5.02
N ILE A 182 18.41 -10.86 4.94
CA ILE A 182 17.59 -10.24 5.98
C ILE A 182 17.58 -11.14 7.23
N GLU A 183 17.82 -10.57 8.40
CA GLU A 183 17.73 -11.27 9.67
C GLU A 183 16.33 -11.88 9.90
N PRO A 184 16.20 -13.09 10.45
CA PRO A 184 14.91 -13.77 10.61
C PRO A 184 13.84 -12.93 11.35
N ASP A 185 14.25 -12.23 12.41
CA ASP A 185 13.35 -11.36 13.18
C ASP A 185 12.81 -10.18 12.35
N LYS A 186 13.63 -9.62 11.49
CA LYS A 186 13.24 -8.55 10.56
C LYS A 186 12.35 -9.07 9.43
N ARG A 187 12.57 -10.32 8.95
CA ARG A 187 11.68 -10.93 7.95
C ARG A 187 10.24 -11.02 8.46
N GLN A 188 10.05 -11.38 9.74
CA GLN A 188 8.71 -11.44 10.33
C GLN A 188 8.03 -10.07 10.43
N GLN A 189 8.80 -8.99 10.55
CA GLN A 189 8.29 -7.63 10.61
C GLN A 189 8.02 -7.03 9.22
N SER A 190 8.59 -7.61 8.16
CA SER A 190 8.51 -7.11 6.77
C SER A 190 7.54 -7.94 5.93
N LEU A 191 6.31 -8.16 6.44
CA LEU A 191 5.29 -8.98 5.76
C LEU A 191 4.95 -8.48 4.36
N GLY A 192 4.92 -7.18 4.13
CA GLY A 192 4.65 -6.61 2.82
C GLY A 192 5.70 -7.02 1.78
N LEU A 193 7.00 -7.00 2.15
CA LEU A 193 8.08 -7.48 1.29
C LEU A 193 8.00 -8.98 1.06
N LEU A 194 7.67 -9.76 2.09
CA LEU A 194 7.45 -11.21 1.96
C LEU A 194 6.34 -11.49 0.95
N PHE A 195 5.18 -10.89 1.11
CA PHE A 195 4.04 -11.11 0.22
C PHE A 195 4.37 -10.74 -1.21
N TYR A 196 5.03 -9.60 -1.42
CA TYR A 196 5.41 -9.15 -2.75
C TYR A 196 6.42 -10.10 -3.40
N ASN A 197 7.47 -10.47 -2.69
CA ASN A 197 8.48 -11.42 -3.19
C ASN A 197 7.88 -12.77 -3.55
N GLU A 198 7.12 -13.38 -2.65
CA GLU A 198 6.53 -14.70 -2.87
C GLU A 198 5.50 -14.69 -4.02
N LEU A 199 4.71 -13.63 -4.17
CA LEU A 199 3.79 -13.48 -5.31
C LEU A 199 4.54 -13.38 -6.65
N LEU A 200 5.63 -12.62 -6.73
CA LEU A 200 6.45 -12.54 -7.94
C LEU A 200 7.08 -13.90 -8.29
N HIS A 201 7.51 -14.66 -7.27
CA HIS A 201 8.00 -16.03 -7.48
C HIS A 201 6.90 -16.96 -8.01
N ILE A 202 5.67 -16.85 -7.53
CA ILE A 202 4.54 -17.60 -8.08
C ILE A 202 4.35 -17.27 -9.56
N PHE A 203 4.30 -15.99 -9.94
CA PHE A 203 4.14 -15.59 -11.34
C PHE A 203 5.29 -16.09 -12.21
N TYR A 204 6.54 -16.00 -11.74
CA TYR A 204 7.69 -16.56 -12.43
C TYR A 204 7.54 -18.08 -12.66
N ARG A 205 7.22 -18.83 -11.58
CA ARG A 205 7.05 -20.29 -11.66
C ARG A 205 5.91 -20.71 -12.57
N LEU A 206 4.80 -19.98 -12.56
CA LEU A 206 3.68 -20.22 -13.48
C LEU A 206 4.08 -19.98 -14.94
N ARG A 207 4.87 -18.94 -15.22
CA ARG A 207 5.36 -18.65 -16.58
C ARG A 207 6.25 -19.76 -17.15
N ILE A 208 7.06 -20.40 -16.31
CA ILE A 208 7.91 -21.54 -16.71
C ILE A 208 7.23 -22.89 -16.49
N CYS A 209 5.93 -22.93 -16.23
CA CYS A 209 5.13 -24.12 -15.99
C CYS A 209 5.58 -24.98 -14.80
N ASP A 210 6.27 -24.40 -13.82
CA ASP A 210 6.72 -25.08 -12.59
C ASP A 210 5.65 -24.99 -11.48
N TYR A 211 4.53 -25.65 -11.71
CA TYR A 211 3.37 -25.62 -10.79
C TYR A 211 3.67 -26.18 -9.40
N LYS A 212 4.61 -27.11 -9.28
CA LYS A 212 4.96 -27.72 -8.00
C LYS A 212 5.62 -26.72 -7.07
N ASN A 213 6.62 -25.99 -7.56
CA ASN A 213 7.31 -24.98 -6.76
C ASN A 213 6.41 -23.74 -6.57
N ALA A 214 5.60 -23.36 -7.56
CA ALA A 214 4.60 -22.32 -7.39
C ALA A 214 3.65 -22.61 -6.21
N ALA A 215 3.18 -23.85 -6.07
CA ALA A 215 2.33 -24.25 -4.95
C ALA A 215 3.01 -24.09 -3.58
N GLN A 216 4.33 -24.34 -3.48
CA GLN A 216 5.06 -24.14 -2.23
C GLN A 216 5.10 -22.66 -1.82
N HIS A 217 5.23 -21.74 -2.78
CA HIS A 217 5.14 -20.31 -2.52
C HIS A 217 3.74 -19.88 -2.07
N VAL A 218 2.68 -20.47 -2.65
CA VAL A 218 1.29 -20.25 -2.19
C VAL A 218 1.11 -20.73 -0.76
N ASP A 219 1.63 -21.91 -0.41
CA ASP A 219 1.53 -22.45 0.96
C ASP A 219 2.24 -21.53 1.98
N LYS A 220 3.40 -20.96 1.62
CA LYS A 220 4.10 -19.98 2.47
C LYS A 220 3.27 -18.70 2.66
N LEU A 221 2.68 -18.15 1.57
CA LEU A 221 1.83 -16.98 1.63
C LEU A 221 0.60 -17.21 2.52
N ASP A 222 -0.07 -18.34 2.34
CA ASP A 222 -1.24 -18.71 3.14
C ASP A 222 -0.91 -18.85 4.61
N ALA A 223 0.23 -19.47 4.94
CA ALA A 223 0.70 -19.59 6.31
C ALA A 223 1.01 -18.22 6.93
N ALA A 224 1.70 -17.34 6.20
CA ALA A 224 2.04 -15.99 6.66
C ALA A 224 0.79 -15.12 6.84
N MET A 225 -0.17 -15.17 5.92
CA MET A 225 -1.46 -14.48 6.01
C MET A 225 -2.25 -14.94 7.25
N LYS A 226 -2.34 -16.25 7.48
CA LYS A 226 -3.03 -16.81 8.65
C LYS A 226 -2.40 -16.35 9.96
N ALA A 227 -1.07 -16.35 10.04
CA ALA A 227 -0.35 -15.88 11.21
C ALA A 227 -0.62 -14.40 11.51
N ASP A 228 -0.62 -13.56 10.46
CA ASP A 228 -0.91 -12.14 10.60
C ASP A 228 -2.36 -11.87 10.99
N LEU A 229 -3.33 -12.60 10.42
CA LEU A 229 -4.73 -12.50 10.81
C LEU A 229 -4.95 -12.90 12.28
N GLN A 230 -4.27 -13.95 12.76
CA GLN A 230 -4.31 -14.35 14.16
C GLN A 230 -3.72 -13.27 15.07
N GLN A 231 -2.61 -12.66 14.67
CA GLN A 231 -2.01 -11.55 15.42
C GLN A 231 -2.94 -10.33 15.45
N MET A 232 -3.56 -9.96 14.33
CA MET A 232 -4.54 -8.86 14.30
C MET A 232 -5.74 -9.13 15.18
N GLN A 233 -6.25 -10.37 15.17
CA GLN A 233 -7.37 -10.76 16.04
C GLN A 233 -6.97 -10.65 17.51
N HIS A 234 -5.78 -11.11 17.89
CA HIS A 234 -5.28 -10.99 19.26
C HIS A 234 -5.13 -9.52 19.71
N ILE A 235 -4.63 -8.64 18.82
CA ILE A 235 -4.58 -7.20 19.09
C ILE A 235 -5.98 -6.63 19.33
N GLN A 236 -6.97 -7.03 18.53
CA GLN A 236 -8.35 -6.58 18.70
C GLN A 236 -8.97 -7.06 20.02
N GLU A 237 -8.68 -8.29 20.43
CA GLU A 237 -9.13 -8.85 21.68
C GLU A 237 -8.53 -8.09 22.88
N LEU A 238 -7.22 -7.84 22.88
CA LEU A 238 -6.54 -7.05 23.91
C LEU A 238 -7.07 -5.61 23.97
N THR A 239 -7.35 -5.01 22.81
CA THR A 239 -7.92 -3.65 22.75
C THR A 239 -9.31 -3.61 23.36
N LYS A 240 -10.18 -4.56 23.01
CA LYS A 240 -11.53 -4.67 23.61
C LYS A 240 -11.48 -4.91 25.11
N GLU A 241 -10.55 -5.75 25.58
CA GLU A 241 -10.35 -6.00 27.01
C GLU A 241 -9.89 -4.73 27.73
N LEU A 242 -8.97 -3.97 27.14
CA LEU A 242 -8.51 -2.69 27.67
C LEU A 242 -9.65 -1.68 27.78
N ASP A 243 -10.49 -1.57 26.76
CA ASP A 243 -11.66 -0.68 26.77
C ASP A 243 -12.68 -1.08 27.83
N ALA A 244 -12.95 -2.37 28.01
CA ALA A 244 -13.83 -2.87 29.05
C ALA A 244 -13.27 -2.58 30.48
N LEU A 245 -11.95 -2.72 30.67
CA LEU A 245 -11.28 -2.36 31.93
C LEU A 245 -11.35 -0.85 32.19
N ASN A 246 -11.15 -0.02 31.16
CA ASN A 246 -11.29 1.44 31.26
C ASN A 246 -12.72 1.85 31.68
N GLN A 247 -13.74 1.24 31.07
CA GLN A 247 -15.14 1.46 31.43
C GLN A 247 -15.43 1.03 32.88
N SER A 248 -14.87 -0.12 33.29
CA SER A 248 -15.05 -0.61 34.68
C SER A 248 -14.39 0.32 35.68
N LEU A 249 -13.19 0.80 35.40
CA LEU A 249 -12.45 1.73 36.28
C LEU A 249 -13.08 3.13 36.36
N SER A 250 -13.89 3.53 35.36
CA SER A 250 -14.61 4.81 35.35
C SER A 250 -15.83 4.84 36.29
N ARG A 251 -16.26 3.71 36.82
CA ARG A 251 -17.36 3.62 37.78
C ARG A 251 -16.95 4.20 39.14
N HIS A 252 -17.79 5.05 39.71
CA HIS A 252 -17.53 5.71 40.98
C HIS A 252 -17.81 4.84 42.21
N ASP A 253 -18.54 3.74 42.06
CA ASP A 253 -19.03 2.83 43.12
C ASP A 253 -18.09 1.65 43.44
N LEU A 254 -16.89 1.61 42.82
CA LEU A 254 -15.91 0.54 42.99
C LEU A 254 -15.21 0.62 44.36
N HIS A 255 -15.15 -0.52 45.06
CA HIS A 255 -14.36 -0.67 46.27
C HIS A 255 -12.87 -0.50 45.98
N TYR A 256 -12.09 0.01 46.92
CA TYR A 256 -10.66 0.31 46.74
C TYR A 256 -9.85 -0.92 46.28
N THR A 257 -10.14 -2.10 46.87
CA THR A 257 -9.50 -3.38 46.53
C THR A 257 -9.76 -3.79 45.10
N ASP A 258 -11.00 -3.62 44.60
CA ASP A 258 -11.42 -4.00 43.26
C ASP A 258 -10.83 -3.05 42.25
N ARG A 259 -10.77 -1.75 42.55
CA ARG A 259 -10.11 -0.74 41.74
C ARG A 259 -8.61 -1.02 41.60
N SER A 260 -7.91 -1.43 42.66
CA SER A 260 -6.50 -1.79 42.62
C SER A 260 -6.25 -3.00 41.70
N ALA A 261 -7.05 -4.06 41.87
CA ALA A 261 -6.94 -5.27 41.04
C ALA A 261 -7.22 -5.01 39.57
N LEU A 262 -8.25 -4.19 39.24
CA LEU A 262 -8.56 -3.78 37.87
C LEU A 262 -7.46 -2.91 37.27
N SER A 263 -6.85 -2.02 38.03
CA SER A 263 -5.73 -1.18 37.59
C SER A 263 -4.49 -2.01 37.29
N GLU A 264 -4.19 -3.02 38.11
CA GLU A 264 -3.08 -3.93 37.85
C GLU A 264 -3.31 -4.74 36.57
N LYS A 265 -4.53 -5.27 36.36
CA LYS A 265 -4.91 -5.99 35.16
C LYS A 265 -4.84 -5.08 33.91
N GLN A 266 -5.29 -3.83 34.02
CA GLN A 266 -5.17 -2.82 32.94
C GLN A 266 -3.70 -2.61 32.54
N ALA A 267 -2.80 -2.45 33.51
CA ALA A 267 -1.38 -2.28 33.24
C ALA A 267 -0.78 -3.51 32.54
N GLN A 268 -1.18 -4.72 32.92
CA GLN A 268 -0.74 -5.97 32.28
C GLN A 268 -1.21 -6.05 30.82
N VAL A 269 -2.50 -5.82 30.57
CA VAL A 269 -3.07 -5.83 29.20
C VAL A 269 -2.43 -4.74 28.35
N GLN A 270 -2.22 -3.54 28.89
CA GLN A 270 -1.56 -2.45 28.19
C GLN A 270 -0.11 -2.78 27.81
N GLU A 271 0.63 -3.45 28.70
CA GLU A 271 2.00 -3.88 28.39
C GLU A 271 2.03 -5.02 27.34
N GLN A 272 1.07 -5.96 27.39
CA GLN A 272 0.94 -6.97 26.35
C GLN A 272 0.62 -6.35 25.00
N LEU A 273 -0.32 -5.40 24.95
CA LEU A 273 -0.66 -4.66 23.72
C LEU A 273 0.55 -3.90 23.16
N ARG A 274 1.33 -3.24 24.03
CA ARG A 274 2.58 -2.56 23.65
C ARG A 274 3.61 -3.52 23.06
N ARG A 275 3.79 -4.71 23.63
CA ARG A 275 4.74 -5.71 23.11
C ARG A 275 4.34 -6.18 21.71
N VAL A 276 3.06 -6.53 21.52
CA VAL A 276 2.56 -7.03 20.24
C VAL A 276 2.59 -5.94 19.17
N THR A 277 2.29 -4.67 19.54
CA THR A 277 2.34 -3.54 18.57
C THR A 277 3.77 -3.07 18.26
N ARG A 278 4.71 -3.14 19.21
CA ARG A 278 6.13 -2.78 18.95
C ARG A 278 6.79 -3.69 17.93
N LEU A 279 6.42 -4.96 17.88
CA LEU A 279 6.92 -5.90 16.87
C LEU A 279 6.54 -5.49 15.45
N GLY A 280 5.44 -4.74 15.25
CA GLY A 280 4.98 -4.29 13.94
C GLY A 280 5.43 -2.88 13.51
N SER A 281 5.96 -2.04 14.42
CA SER A 281 6.19 -0.60 14.15
C SER A 281 7.66 -0.17 14.17
N SER A 282 8.60 -1.01 14.60
CA SER A 282 9.97 -0.58 14.89
C SER A 282 10.77 -0.13 13.65
N GLY A 283 10.41 -0.59 12.45
CA GLY A 283 11.07 -0.20 11.21
C GLY A 283 10.59 1.15 10.64
N LYS A 284 9.29 1.47 10.80
CA LYS A 284 8.69 2.70 10.24
C LYS A 284 9.13 3.96 10.97
N GLU A 285 9.23 3.93 12.30
CA GLU A 285 9.66 5.10 13.10
C GLU A 285 11.11 5.53 12.81
N SER A 286 12.00 4.59 12.55
CA SER A 286 13.40 4.86 12.23
C SER A 286 13.58 5.61 10.91
N LEU A 287 12.80 5.23 9.90
CA LEU A 287 12.85 5.85 8.56
C LEU A 287 12.21 7.22 8.51
N GLU A 288 11.07 7.41 9.14
CA GLU A 288 10.43 8.72 9.21
C GLU A 288 11.35 9.77 9.84
N SER A 289 12.07 9.41 10.89
CA SER A 289 13.07 10.28 11.52
C SER A 289 14.22 10.63 10.57
N ALA A 290 14.66 9.70 9.72
CA ALA A 290 15.72 9.94 8.76
C ALA A 290 15.28 10.85 7.60
N TYR A 291 14.02 10.76 7.15
CA TYR A 291 13.47 11.62 6.09
C TYR A 291 13.13 13.05 6.54
N PHE A 292 12.65 13.20 7.76
CA PHE A 292 12.10 14.47 8.25
C PHE A 292 12.92 15.10 9.36
N GLY A 293 14.05 14.48 9.77
CA GLY A 293 14.86 14.91 10.92
C GLY A 293 14.10 14.69 12.23
N ASN A 294 14.68 15.20 13.33
CA ASN A 294 14.10 15.08 14.69
C ASN A 294 12.86 15.96 14.93
N VAL A 295 12.09 16.28 13.90
CA VAL A 295 10.82 17.00 14.06
C VAL A 295 9.83 16.01 14.66
N LYS A 296 9.64 16.08 15.99
CA LYS A 296 8.55 15.37 16.66
C LYS A 296 7.24 15.77 15.99
N ARG A 297 6.62 14.83 15.29
CA ARG A 297 5.31 15.02 14.73
C ARG A 297 4.30 15.05 15.86
N ALA A 298 3.64 16.19 16.04
CA ALA A 298 2.67 16.42 17.11
C ALA A 298 1.32 15.71 16.87
N TRP A 299 1.12 15.12 15.70
CA TRP A 299 -0.14 14.53 15.24
C TRP A 299 0.22 13.19 14.61
N GLY A 300 -0.38 12.10 15.02
CA GLY A 300 -0.10 10.73 14.58
C GLY A 300 -0.06 10.54 13.05
N ASP A 301 0.99 11.04 12.44
CA ASP A 301 1.09 11.35 11.02
C ASP A 301 1.38 10.11 10.20
N LYS A 302 0.37 9.63 9.52
CA LYS A 302 0.51 8.85 8.30
C LYS A 302 0.32 9.78 7.11
N LEU A 303 1.32 10.61 6.81
CA LEU A 303 1.32 11.33 5.55
C LEU A 303 1.81 10.40 4.45
N ASP A 304 0.99 10.22 3.42
CA ASP A 304 1.40 9.70 2.11
C ASP A 304 2.41 10.62 1.38
N LEU A 305 3.04 11.49 2.11
CA LEU A 305 4.16 12.34 1.71
C LEU A 305 5.50 11.66 2.01
N ALA A 306 5.43 10.55 2.72
CA ALA A 306 6.57 9.68 2.91
C ALA A 306 6.95 9.05 1.57
N PRO A 307 8.20 8.67 1.43
CA PRO A 307 8.67 7.87 0.32
C PRO A 307 7.81 6.61 0.14
N PRO A 308 7.87 5.98 -1.04
CA PRO A 308 7.14 4.76 -1.31
C PRO A 308 7.37 3.76 -0.17
N PRO A 309 6.35 3.00 0.19
CA PRO A 309 6.42 2.08 1.31
C PRO A 309 7.58 1.11 1.11
N ILE A 310 8.56 1.21 2.00
CA ILE A 310 9.76 0.37 2.00
C ILE A 310 9.42 -1.06 2.44
N ASP A 311 8.25 -1.23 3.05
CA ASP A 311 7.71 -2.51 3.47
C ASP A 311 7.08 -3.33 2.31
N GLY A 312 7.15 -2.84 1.07
CA GLY A 312 6.61 -3.50 -0.11
C GLY A 312 5.08 -3.46 -0.21
N GLU A 313 4.43 -2.52 0.47
CA GLU A 313 2.98 -2.30 0.33
C GLU A 313 2.67 -1.69 -1.05
N TRP A 314 2.66 -2.52 -2.09
CA TRP A 314 2.30 -2.16 -3.47
C TRP A 314 0.80 -2.24 -3.72
N LEU A 315 0.07 -2.96 -2.86
CA LEU A 315 -1.39 -3.06 -2.82
C LEU A 315 -1.86 -2.93 -1.37
N PRO A 316 -3.12 -2.51 -1.12
CA PRO A 316 -3.70 -2.58 0.21
C PRO A 316 -3.69 -4.01 0.74
N LYS A 317 -3.52 -4.16 2.03
CA LYS A 317 -3.42 -5.46 2.71
C LYS A 317 -4.63 -6.36 2.42
N SER A 318 -5.83 -5.80 2.37
CA SER A 318 -7.06 -6.51 2.02
C SER A 318 -7.04 -7.06 0.58
N ALA A 319 -6.49 -6.30 -0.38
CA ALA A 319 -6.34 -6.76 -1.76
C ALA A 319 -5.28 -7.87 -1.87
N VAL A 320 -4.16 -7.75 -1.14
CA VAL A 320 -3.13 -8.80 -1.07
C VAL A 320 -3.73 -10.10 -0.49
N TYR A 321 -4.52 -10.00 0.57
CA TYR A 321 -5.19 -11.17 1.15
C TYR A 321 -6.21 -11.80 0.19
N GLY A 322 -6.99 -10.97 -0.49
CA GLY A 322 -7.85 -11.46 -1.57
C GLY A 322 -7.08 -12.20 -2.66
N LEU A 323 -5.94 -11.66 -3.08
CA LEU A 323 -5.08 -12.31 -4.06
C LEU A 323 -4.50 -13.64 -3.56
N ILE A 324 -4.10 -13.73 -2.29
CA ILE A 324 -3.63 -14.98 -1.67
C ILE A 324 -4.76 -16.01 -1.63
N ASP A 325 -5.96 -15.62 -1.19
CA ASP A 325 -7.14 -16.50 -1.19
C ASP A 325 -7.45 -17.01 -2.61
N LEU A 326 -7.35 -16.16 -3.61
CA LEU A 326 -7.51 -16.53 -5.02
C LEU A 326 -6.45 -17.54 -5.47
N MET A 327 -5.17 -17.34 -5.11
CA MET A 327 -4.11 -18.32 -5.43
C MET A 327 -4.36 -19.67 -4.77
N VAL A 328 -4.80 -19.70 -3.50
CA VAL A 328 -5.19 -20.94 -2.82
C VAL A 328 -6.32 -21.65 -3.57
N VAL A 329 -7.30 -20.93 -4.10
CA VAL A 329 -8.39 -21.49 -4.91
C VAL A 329 -7.86 -22.06 -6.21
N ILE A 330 -7.05 -21.31 -6.96
CA ILE A 330 -6.49 -21.72 -8.25
C ILE A 330 -5.67 -23.02 -8.12
N PHE A 331 -4.85 -23.12 -7.06
CA PHE A 331 -4.02 -24.32 -6.82
C PHE A 331 -4.76 -25.44 -6.09
N GLY A 332 -5.84 -25.14 -5.39
CA GLY A 332 -6.67 -26.13 -4.67
C GLY A 332 -7.68 -26.82 -5.57
N ARG A 333 -8.22 -26.13 -6.56
CA ARG A 333 -9.25 -26.65 -7.50
C ARG A 333 -8.78 -27.90 -8.24
N PRO A 334 -7.59 -27.95 -8.89
CA PRO A 334 -7.12 -29.15 -9.56
C PRO A 334 -6.88 -30.33 -8.62
N LYS A 335 -6.66 -30.08 -7.32
CA LYS A 335 -6.48 -31.09 -6.27
C LYS A 335 -7.80 -31.62 -5.71
N GLY A 336 -8.95 -31.11 -6.16
CA GLY A 336 -10.27 -31.49 -5.65
C GLY A 336 -10.64 -30.92 -4.29
N ASN A 337 -9.92 -29.90 -3.79
CA ASN A 337 -10.14 -29.28 -2.48
C ASN A 337 -11.34 -28.31 -2.48
N PHE A 338 -12.46 -28.69 -3.09
CA PHE A 338 -13.60 -27.82 -3.35
C PHE A 338 -14.19 -27.17 -2.11
N LYS A 339 -14.21 -27.88 -0.96
CA LYS A 339 -14.72 -27.32 0.31
C LYS A 339 -13.88 -26.13 0.79
N GLU A 340 -12.57 -26.24 0.69
CA GLU A 340 -11.66 -25.12 1.05
C GLU A 340 -11.75 -24.00 0.02
N CYS A 341 -11.80 -24.34 -1.27
CA CYS A 341 -12.00 -23.35 -2.34
C CYS A 341 -13.28 -22.53 -2.11
N GLY A 342 -14.40 -23.17 -1.77
CA GLY A 342 -15.66 -22.48 -1.48
C GLY A 342 -15.56 -21.51 -0.29
N LYS A 343 -14.89 -21.91 0.79
CA LYS A 343 -14.65 -21.01 1.94
C LYS A 343 -13.81 -19.79 1.56
N ARG A 344 -12.73 -20.00 0.80
CA ARG A 344 -11.83 -18.93 0.34
C ARG A 344 -12.52 -17.97 -0.60
N ILE A 345 -13.30 -18.50 -1.55
CA ILE A 345 -14.11 -17.68 -2.46
C ILE A 345 -15.09 -16.82 -1.65
N GLN A 346 -15.82 -17.39 -0.70
CA GLN A 346 -16.77 -16.65 0.13
C GLN A 346 -16.08 -15.58 0.97
N SER A 347 -14.91 -15.88 1.55
CA SER A 347 -14.10 -14.93 2.31
C SER A 347 -13.64 -13.77 1.42
N GLY A 348 -13.06 -14.07 0.25
CA GLY A 348 -12.57 -13.08 -0.70
C GLY A 348 -13.68 -12.16 -1.21
N LEU A 349 -14.81 -12.73 -1.63
CA LEU A 349 -15.98 -11.94 -2.10
C LEU A 349 -16.48 -10.98 -1.03
N ARG A 350 -16.61 -11.43 0.23
CA ARG A 350 -17.03 -10.58 1.34
C ARG A 350 -16.04 -9.43 1.57
N THR A 351 -14.76 -9.73 1.63
CA THR A 351 -13.71 -8.71 1.83
C THR A 351 -13.75 -7.66 0.72
N ILE A 352 -13.87 -8.08 -0.53
CA ILE A 352 -13.94 -7.18 -1.69
C ILE A 352 -15.18 -6.27 -1.59
N GLN A 353 -16.34 -6.82 -1.26
CA GLN A 353 -17.57 -6.03 -1.09
C GLN A 353 -17.43 -4.99 0.02
N GLU A 354 -16.87 -5.37 1.17
CA GLU A 354 -16.61 -4.45 2.27
C GLU A 354 -15.66 -3.31 1.87
N GLU A 355 -14.62 -3.60 1.11
CA GLU A 355 -13.67 -2.59 0.64
C GLU A 355 -14.27 -1.65 -0.43
N LEU A 356 -15.03 -2.19 -1.38
CA LEU A 356 -15.77 -1.37 -2.36
C LEU A 356 -16.76 -0.42 -1.67
N MET A 357 -17.47 -0.88 -0.63
CA MET A 357 -18.35 -0.01 0.17
C MET A 357 -17.57 1.09 0.90
N LYS A 358 -16.38 0.78 1.47
CA LYS A 358 -15.51 1.79 2.11
C LYS A 358 -15.02 2.85 1.13
N LEU A 359 -14.77 2.47 -0.12
CA LEU A 359 -14.40 3.40 -1.20
C LEU A 359 -15.57 4.25 -1.68
N GLY A 360 -16.78 4.02 -1.16
CA GLY A 360 -18.00 4.73 -1.56
C GLY A 360 -18.53 4.29 -2.92
N ILE A 361 -18.13 3.12 -3.40
CA ILE A 361 -18.58 2.59 -4.69
C ILE A 361 -19.89 1.88 -4.47
N SER A 362 -20.96 2.57 -4.87
CA SER A 362 -22.32 2.06 -4.88
C SER A 362 -22.98 2.46 -6.21
N ASP A 363 -24.11 1.83 -6.54
CA ASP A 363 -24.81 2.03 -7.82
C ASP A 363 -25.22 3.48 -8.10
N SER A 364 -25.13 4.38 -7.11
CA SER A 364 -25.56 5.79 -7.20
C SER A 364 -24.43 6.81 -7.24
N VAL A 365 -23.16 6.40 -7.11
CA VAL A 365 -22.01 7.33 -7.06
C VAL A 365 -21.51 7.63 -8.46
N ARG A 366 -21.34 8.94 -8.77
CA ARG A 366 -20.77 9.37 -10.06
C ARG A 366 -19.24 9.34 -9.99
N GLU A 367 -18.60 8.96 -11.09
CA GLU A 367 -17.14 8.91 -11.23
C GLU A 367 -16.44 10.22 -10.78
N VAL A 368 -17.05 11.36 -11.09
CA VAL A 368 -16.51 12.69 -10.72
C VAL A 368 -16.49 12.96 -9.22
N ASP A 369 -17.25 12.20 -8.44
CA ASP A 369 -17.35 12.34 -6.98
C ASP A 369 -16.37 11.40 -6.27
N LEU A 370 -15.64 10.51 -7.00
CA LEU A 370 -14.65 9.59 -6.45
C LEU A 370 -13.26 10.22 -6.44
N GLN A 371 -12.47 9.91 -5.42
CA GLN A 371 -11.05 10.23 -5.42
C GLN A 371 -10.33 9.41 -6.50
N HIS A 372 -9.31 9.98 -7.12
CA HIS A 372 -8.52 9.29 -8.14
C HIS A 372 -7.88 7.99 -7.62
N SER A 373 -7.38 8.00 -6.40
CA SER A 373 -6.88 6.81 -5.70
C SER A 373 -7.97 5.75 -5.51
N ALA A 374 -9.22 6.16 -5.21
CA ALA A 374 -10.35 5.25 -5.07
C ALA A 374 -10.73 4.59 -6.39
N ILE A 375 -10.62 5.28 -7.53
CA ILE A 375 -10.88 4.72 -8.87
C ILE A 375 -9.88 3.61 -9.18
N TRP A 376 -8.57 3.86 -8.97
CA TRP A 376 -7.55 2.85 -9.19
C TRP A 376 -7.73 1.64 -8.26
N MET A 377 -8.01 1.89 -6.99
CA MET A 377 -8.24 0.84 -5.99
C MET A 377 -9.49 0.02 -6.33
N ALA A 378 -10.56 0.70 -6.78
CA ALA A 378 -11.76 0.03 -7.26
C ALA A 378 -11.46 -0.92 -8.41
N GLY A 379 -10.64 -0.51 -9.39
CA GLY A 379 -10.20 -1.35 -10.49
C GLY A 379 -9.52 -2.65 -10.01
N VAL A 380 -8.65 -2.56 -9.00
CA VAL A 380 -8.00 -3.73 -8.39
C VAL A 380 -9.03 -4.67 -7.75
N TYR A 381 -9.95 -4.15 -6.94
CA TYR A 381 -10.97 -4.99 -6.29
C TYR A 381 -11.97 -5.59 -7.26
N LEU A 382 -12.35 -4.86 -8.30
CA LEU A 382 -13.23 -5.38 -9.35
C LEU A 382 -12.59 -6.49 -10.17
N MET A 383 -11.30 -6.36 -10.49
CA MET A 383 -10.56 -7.42 -11.15
C MET A 383 -10.49 -8.68 -10.28
N LEU A 384 -10.20 -8.53 -8.98
CA LEU A 384 -10.24 -9.65 -8.03
C LEU A 384 -11.64 -10.27 -7.93
N LEU A 385 -12.70 -9.43 -7.90
CA LEU A 385 -14.09 -9.87 -7.88
C LEU A 385 -14.40 -10.78 -9.07
N MET A 386 -14.05 -10.36 -10.28
CA MET A 386 -14.25 -11.16 -11.50
C MET A 386 -13.52 -12.49 -11.41
N GLN A 387 -12.26 -12.48 -10.99
CA GLN A 387 -11.48 -13.72 -10.85
C GLN A 387 -12.07 -14.67 -9.81
N PHE A 388 -12.61 -14.18 -8.70
CA PHE A 388 -13.32 -15.01 -7.72
C PHE A 388 -14.61 -15.59 -8.28
N LEU A 389 -15.40 -14.80 -9.01
CA LEU A 389 -16.64 -15.26 -9.62
C LEU A 389 -16.37 -16.32 -10.70
N GLU A 390 -15.39 -16.13 -11.58
CA GLU A 390 -14.96 -17.12 -12.57
C GLU A 390 -14.54 -18.44 -11.89
N ASN A 391 -13.74 -18.36 -10.84
CA ASN A 391 -13.33 -19.56 -10.09
C ASN A 391 -14.49 -20.21 -9.35
N LYS A 392 -15.48 -19.41 -8.86
CA LYS A 392 -16.70 -19.93 -8.25
C LYS A 392 -17.51 -20.75 -9.27
N VAL A 393 -17.80 -20.19 -10.45
CA VAL A 393 -18.46 -20.92 -11.53
C VAL A 393 -17.72 -22.23 -11.85
N ALA A 394 -16.41 -22.17 -11.98
CA ALA A 394 -15.60 -23.36 -12.29
C ALA A 394 -15.67 -24.43 -11.19
N VAL A 395 -15.72 -24.06 -9.90
CA VAL A 395 -15.88 -24.99 -8.77
C VAL A 395 -17.28 -25.61 -8.79
N GLU A 396 -18.33 -24.82 -8.96
CA GLU A 396 -19.73 -25.26 -8.97
C GLU A 396 -20.02 -26.18 -10.16
N LEU A 397 -19.54 -25.84 -11.37
CA LEU A 397 -19.64 -26.72 -12.55
C LEU A 397 -18.93 -28.08 -12.32
N THR A 398 -17.75 -28.06 -11.71
CA THR A 398 -17.01 -29.31 -11.42
C THR A 398 -17.75 -30.19 -10.40
N ARG A 399 -18.53 -29.56 -9.50
CA ARG A 399 -19.40 -30.28 -8.54
C ARG A 399 -20.77 -30.67 -9.11
N SER A 400 -21.02 -30.31 -10.37
CA SER A 400 -22.33 -30.50 -11.04
C SER A 400 -23.47 -29.65 -10.41
N GLU A 401 -23.15 -28.53 -9.78
CA GLU A 401 -24.06 -27.56 -9.21
C GLU A 401 -24.41 -26.51 -10.28
N PHE A 402 -25.18 -26.93 -11.32
CA PHE A 402 -25.38 -26.12 -12.53
C PHE A 402 -26.28 -24.87 -12.28
N VAL A 403 -27.24 -24.97 -11.37
CA VAL A 403 -28.14 -23.85 -11.04
C VAL A 403 -27.37 -22.72 -10.37
N GLU A 404 -26.56 -23.05 -9.37
CA GLU A 404 -25.69 -22.13 -8.65
C GLU A 404 -24.67 -21.48 -9.60
N ALA A 405 -24.10 -22.27 -10.53
CA ALA A 405 -23.18 -21.76 -11.54
C ALA A 405 -23.87 -20.74 -12.47
N GLN A 406 -25.10 -21.02 -12.91
CA GLN A 406 -25.87 -20.10 -13.76
C GLN A 406 -26.20 -18.79 -13.04
N GLU A 407 -26.61 -18.84 -11.78
CA GLU A 407 -26.89 -17.64 -10.99
C GLU A 407 -25.67 -16.72 -10.86
N VAL A 408 -24.47 -17.31 -10.76
CA VAL A 408 -23.20 -16.54 -10.69
C VAL A 408 -22.88 -15.91 -12.05
N ASP A 409 -23.06 -16.65 -13.16
CA ASP A 409 -22.85 -16.14 -14.52
C ASP A 409 -23.79 -14.99 -14.83
N GLU A 410 -25.05 -15.07 -14.44
CA GLU A 410 -26.02 -13.97 -14.57
C GLU A 410 -25.61 -12.72 -13.76
N LYS A 411 -25.09 -12.90 -12.54
CA LYS A 411 -24.58 -11.78 -11.73
C LYS A 411 -23.32 -11.15 -12.36
N MET A 412 -22.46 -11.94 -13.00
CA MET A 412 -21.31 -11.43 -13.74
C MET A 412 -21.76 -10.56 -14.92
N ARG A 413 -22.72 -11.01 -15.71
CA ARG A 413 -23.29 -10.25 -16.85
C ARG A 413 -23.95 -8.93 -16.40
N LEU A 414 -24.73 -8.95 -15.31
CA LEU A 414 -25.31 -7.76 -14.71
C LEU A 414 -24.22 -6.79 -14.19
N GLY A 415 -23.11 -7.32 -13.68
CA GLY A 415 -21.95 -6.52 -13.28
C GLY A 415 -21.28 -5.80 -14.45
N GLU A 416 -21.23 -6.40 -15.65
CA GLU A 416 -20.72 -5.73 -16.87
C GLU A 416 -21.58 -4.52 -17.28
N GLU A 417 -22.85 -4.47 -16.91
CA GLU A 417 -23.74 -3.32 -17.16
C GLU A 417 -23.58 -2.19 -16.13
N VAL A 418 -22.95 -2.44 -14.97
CA VAL A 418 -22.72 -1.40 -13.96
C VAL A 418 -21.63 -0.44 -14.45
N ALA A 419 -21.91 0.86 -14.40
CA ALA A 419 -21.04 1.94 -14.89
C ALA A 419 -19.59 1.84 -14.36
N VAL A 420 -19.38 1.29 -13.16
CA VAL A 420 -18.05 1.10 -12.53
C VAL A 420 -17.24 0.02 -13.23
N PHE A 421 -17.86 -1.05 -13.76
CA PHE A 421 -17.19 -2.06 -14.58
C PHE A 421 -16.71 -1.47 -15.92
N LYS A 422 -17.53 -0.65 -16.56
CA LYS A 422 -17.16 0.08 -17.76
C LYS A 422 -15.95 0.98 -17.52
N ILE A 423 -15.90 1.68 -16.40
CA ILE A 423 -14.81 2.59 -16.01
C ILE A 423 -13.51 1.81 -15.76
N ALA A 424 -13.57 0.68 -15.04
CA ALA A 424 -12.40 -0.12 -14.70
C ALA A 424 -11.82 -0.89 -15.90
N TYR A 425 -12.66 -1.29 -16.85
CA TYR A 425 -12.25 -2.11 -18.01
C TYR A 425 -11.94 -1.31 -19.28
N GLU A 426 -12.66 -0.23 -19.53
CA GLU A 426 -12.49 0.55 -20.77
C GLU A 426 -11.43 1.66 -20.65
N LYS A 427 -11.16 2.18 -19.44
CA LYS A 427 -10.27 3.33 -19.24
C LYS A 427 -8.82 3.10 -18.79
N PRO A 428 -8.38 1.96 -18.25
CA PRO A 428 -6.95 1.77 -18.00
C PRO A 428 -6.09 1.81 -19.26
N PHE A 429 -6.72 1.54 -20.43
CA PHE A 429 -6.05 1.58 -21.74
C PHE A 429 -6.36 2.84 -22.57
N ALA A 430 -7.38 3.63 -22.21
CA ALA A 430 -7.76 4.85 -22.93
C ALA A 430 -7.01 6.11 -22.46
N LEU A 431 -6.12 6.01 -21.49
CA LEU A 431 -5.20 7.09 -21.09
C LEU A 431 -3.86 7.07 -21.86
N VAL A 432 -3.76 6.25 -22.91
CA VAL A 432 -2.56 6.08 -23.76
C VAL A 432 -2.76 6.59 -25.19
N ASP A 433 -3.92 7.17 -25.54
CA ASP A 433 -4.12 7.88 -26.81
C ASP A 433 -4.00 9.40 -26.67
#